data_155d192034efe2299131847d6bbb5527
#
_entry.id   155d192034efe2299131847d6bbb5527
#
_cell.length_a   1.000
_cell.length_b   1.000
_cell.length_c   1.000
_cell.angle_alpha   90.00
_cell.angle_beta   90.00
_cell.angle_gamma   90.00
#
_symmetry.space_group_name_H-M   'P 1'
#
loop_
_entity.id
_entity.type
_entity.pdbx_description
1 polymer ?
#
loop_
_entity_poly.entity_id
_entity_poly.type
_entity_poly.pdbx_seq_one_letter_code
_entity_poly.pdbx_strand_id
1 'polypeptide(L)'
;IYEGSGWSVVKTGGGEYYVSSSYVKKADSVQNQGASANQDVSQTQKQDSAGGPGGETGSEAVQAASPQQIGLDGSLPYAGFSKINSGKAVLYKSTAQNRKNKTVAVNAGHGTSGGSIVKTQCHPDGSPKVTGGTTASGAAMAVAVSGGMTFADGTAEAKVTLQMAKILKDRLLAEGYDVLMIRDGEDVQLDNIARSVLANRYADCHIALHWDSTSNDKGCFYMSVPSNASYRAMEPVASHWQDHNRLGEALVGGLRDAGNKIFSGGSMEMDLTQTSYSTVPSVDIELG
;
A
#
# COMPACT_ATOMS: atom_id res chain seq x y z
N ILE A 1 -20.19 9.74 -13.26
CA ILE A 1 -18.89 10.29 -12.89
C ILE A 1 -19.16 11.52 -12.04
N TYR A 2 -18.71 11.53 -10.79
CA TYR A 2 -18.72 12.71 -9.93
C TYR A 2 -17.32 13.32 -9.99
N GLU A 3 -17.21 14.58 -10.37
CA GLU A 3 -15.97 15.34 -10.39
C GLU A 3 -15.90 16.24 -9.16
N GLY A 4 -14.92 16.05 -8.32
CA GLY A 4 -14.56 16.89 -7.20
C GLY A 4 -13.20 16.49 -6.66
N SER A 5 -12.33 17.45 -6.38
CA SER A 5 -11.00 17.22 -5.75
C SER A 5 -10.00 16.34 -6.51
N GLY A 6 -9.99 16.34 -7.85
CA GLY A 6 -9.01 15.56 -8.64
C GLY A 6 -9.27 14.05 -8.68
N TRP A 7 -10.39 13.57 -8.14
CA TRP A 7 -10.81 12.18 -8.18
C TRP A 7 -12.17 12.01 -8.84
N SER A 8 -12.30 11.00 -9.67
CA SER A 8 -13.55 10.61 -10.33
C SER A 8 -14.05 9.29 -9.75
N VAL A 9 -15.33 9.22 -9.41
CA VAL A 9 -16.00 7.96 -9.04
C VAL A 9 -16.48 7.27 -10.29
N VAL A 10 -15.98 6.08 -10.57
CA VAL A 10 -16.43 5.22 -11.67
C VAL A 10 -17.31 4.13 -11.10
N LYS A 11 -18.61 4.12 -11.49
CA LYS A 11 -19.55 3.05 -11.14
C LYS A 11 -19.53 1.97 -12.20
N THR A 12 -19.30 0.74 -11.79
CA THR A 12 -19.44 -0.45 -12.63
C THR A 12 -20.43 -1.43 -12.00
N GLY A 13 -20.84 -2.45 -12.71
CA GLY A 13 -21.75 -3.48 -12.17
C GLY A 13 -21.18 -4.23 -10.93
N GLY A 14 -19.92 -4.04 -10.57
CA GLY A 14 -19.26 -4.64 -9.40
C GLY A 14 -18.96 -3.66 -8.27
N GLY A 15 -19.32 -2.36 -8.37
CA GLY A 15 -19.10 -1.39 -7.30
C GLY A 15 -18.73 0.03 -7.78
N GLU A 16 -18.42 0.86 -6.82
CA GLU A 16 -17.91 2.22 -7.03
C GLU A 16 -16.38 2.24 -6.84
N TYR A 17 -15.67 2.88 -7.78
CA TYR A 17 -14.21 2.97 -7.77
C TYR A 17 -13.79 4.43 -7.86
N TYR A 18 -12.83 4.83 -7.04
CA TYR A 18 -12.21 6.15 -7.09
C TYR A 18 -10.99 6.09 -8.00
N VAL A 19 -10.96 6.92 -9.04
CA VAL A 19 -9.87 6.99 -10.02
C VAL A 19 -9.45 8.45 -10.14
N SER A 20 -8.16 8.73 -10.20
CA SER A 20 -7.69 10.10 -10.46
C SER A 20 -8.32 10.63 -11.75
N SER A 21 -8.92 11.82 -11.69
CA SER A 21 -9.62 12.44 -12.81
C SER A 21 -8.73 12.64 -14.06
N SER A 22 -7.41 12.68 -13.86
CA SER A 22 -6.44 12.76 -14.95
C SER A 22 -6.38 11.51 -15.84
N TYR A 23 -6.87 10.37 -15.34
CA TYR A 23 -6.90 9.09 -16.07
C TYR A 23 -8.28 8.74 -16.62
N VAL A 24 -9.31 9.55 -16.37
CA VAL A 24 -10.67 9.32 -16.85
C VAL A 24 -10.95 10.27 -18.02
N LYS A 25 -11.00 9.74 -19.25
CA LYS A 25 -11.55 10.48 -20.39
C LYS A 25 -13.05 10.25 -20.44
N LYS A 26 -13.83 11.33 -20.50
CA LYS A 26 -15.27 11.25 -20.83
C LYS A 26 -15.38 10.60 -22.21
N ALA A 27 -16.10 9.47 -22.31
CA ALA A 27 -16.50 8.96 -23.61
C ALA A 27 -17.49 9.96 -24.21
N ASP A 28 -17.23 10.41 -25.42
CA ASP A 28 -18.17 11.23 -26.17
C ASP A 28 -19.48 10.43 -26.30
N SER A 29 -20.60 11.08 -25.99
CA SER A 29 -21.92 10.48 -26.08
C SER A 29 -22.19 10.06 -27.52
N VAL A 30 -22.15 8.75 -27.79
CA VAL A 30 -22.69 8.20 -29.04
C VAL A 30 -24.20 8.41 -29.00
N GLN A 31 -24.69 9.34 -29.82
CA GLN A 31 -26.13 9.49 -30.07
C GLN A 31 -26.65 8.20 -30.71
N ASN A 32 -27.41 7.44 -29.94
CA ASN A 32 -28.13 6.29 -30.43
C ASN A 32 -29.40 6.80 -31.08
N GLN A 33 -29.40 6.94 -32.43
CA GLN A 33 -30.63 7.08 -33.19
C GLN A 33 -31.33 5.72 -33.27
N GLY A 34 -32.55 5.72 -32.82
CA GLY A 34 -33.35 4.52 -32.68
C GLY A 34 -33.74 3.88 -34.01
N ALA A 35 -33.97 2.59 -33.94
CA ALA A 35 -34.94 1.88 -34.79
C ALA A 35 -35.59 0.80 -33.95
N SER A 36 -36.92 0.95 -33.83
CA SER A 36 -37.89 0.01 -33.30
C SER A 36 -38.14 -1.09 -34.33
N ALA A 37 -38.22 -2.34 -33.93
CA ALA A 37 -39.29 -3.27 -34.40
C ALA A 37 -39.16 -4.66 -33.79
N ASN A 38 -40.30 -5.12 -33.40
CA ASN A 38 -40.75 -6.35 -32.76
C ASN A 38 -40.46 -7.67 -33.49
N GLN A 39 -40.65 -8.71 -32.67
CA GLN A 39 -41.23 -10.07 -32.86
C GLN A 39 -40.20 -11.20 -32.78
N ASP A 40 -40.25 -12.00 -31.76
CA ASP A 40 -41.10 -13.12 -31.29
C ASP A 40 -40.89 -14.43 -32.10
N VAL A 41 -40.85 -15.55 -31.35
CA VAL A 41 -41.14 -16.95 -31.70
C VAL A 41 -39.95 -17.95 -31.73
N SER A 42 -39.92 -18.71 -30.61
CA SER A 42 -39.89 -20.20 -30.48
C SER A 42 -38.83 -21.09 -31.12
N GLN A 43 -38.16 -21.80 -30.20
CA GLN A 43 -37.90 -23.26 -30.16
C GLN A 43 -37.70 -24.05 -31.47
N THR A 44 -36.62 -24.83 -31.59
CA THR A 44 -36.65 -26.30 -31.60
C THR A 44 -35.24 -26.91 -31.62
N GLN A 45 -35.07 -27.99 -30.87
CA GLN A 45 -33.99 -28.93 -30.84
C GLN A 45 -33.76 -29.62 -32.18
N LYS A 46 -32.53 -30.01 -32.53
CA LYS A 46 -32.14 -31.42 -32.77
C LYS A 46 -30.65 -31.61 -33.03
N GLN A 47 -30.17 -32.64 -32.42
CA GLN A 47 -29.00 -33.45 -32.53
C GLN A 47 -28.65 -33.83 -33.98
N ASP A 48 -27.35 -33.92 -34.32
CA ASP A 48 -26.65 -35.17 -34.64
C ASP A 48 -25.18 -34.99 -35.03
N SER A 49 -24.42 -35.91 -34.53
CA SER A 49 -23.06 -36.38 -34.59
C SER A 49 -22.31 -36.39 -35.94
N ALA A 50 -20.98 -36.22 -35.85
CA ALA A 50 -19.87 -37.09 -36.28
C ALA A 50 -18.57 -36.28 -36.46
N GLY A 51 -17.55 -36.44 -35.67
CA GLY A 51 -16.50 -37.42 -35.81
C GLY A 51 -15.25 -36.93 -36.56
N GLY A 52 -14.11 -36.72 -35.84
CA GLY A 52 -12.77 -36.73 -36.42
C GLY A 52 -11.72 -35.92 -35.63
N PRO A 53 -10.49 -36.45 -35.43
CA PRO A 53 -9.62 -36.09 -34.33
C PRO A 53 -8.61 -35.00 -34.69
N GLY A 54 -8.26 -34.16 -33.75
CA GLY A 54 -7.18 -33.21 -34.00
C GLY A 54 -6.80 -32.34 -32.80
N GLY A 55 -5.79 -32.82 -32.06
CA GLY A 55 -4.85 -31.93 -31.39
C GLY A 55 -5.34 -31.18 -30.15
N GLU A 56 -5.34 -31.84 -29.04
CA GLU A 56 -5.26 -31.18 -27.73
C GLU A 56 -3.91 -30.47 -27.58
N THR A 57 -3.84 -29.19 -27.91
CA THR A 57 -2.83 -28.32 -27.31
C THR A 57 -3.39 -27.91 -25.95
N GLY A 58 -3.04 -28.67 -24.95
CA GLY A 58 -3.29 -28.32 -23.55
C GLY A 58 -2.66 -26.97 -23.25
N SER A 59 -3.46 -25.91 -23.28
CA SER A 59 -3.16 -24.66 -22.59
C SER A 59 -3.28 -24.99 -21.10
N GLU A 60 -2.16 -25.38 -20.48
CA GLU A 60 -2.07 -25.35 -19.02
C GLU A 60 -2.36 -23.91 -18.58
N ALA A 61 -3.56 -23.67 -18.12
CA ALA A 61 -3.89 -22.45 -17.37
C ALA A 61 -2.93 -22.45 -16.18
N VAL A 62 -1.93 -21.58 -16.23
CA VAL A 62 -1.03 -21.31 -15.09
C VAL A 62 -1.93 -20.85 -13.95
N GLN A 63 -2.22 -21.76 -13.04
CA GLN A 63 -3.06 -21.50 -11.88
C GLN A 63 -2.31 -20.48 -11.04
N ALA A 64 -2.87 -19.27 -10.92
CA ALA A 64 -2.31 -18.23 -10.06
C ALA A 64 -2.10 -18.80 -8.66
N ALA A 65 -0.88 -18.71 -8.12
CA ALA A 65 -0.59 -19.21 -6.79
C ALA A 65 -1.51 -18.50 -5.77
N SER A 66 -2.21 -19.27 -4.95
CA SER A 66 -3.09 -18.72 -3.91
C SER A 66 -2.30 -17.81 -2.98
N PRO A 67 -2.87 -16.69 -2.52
CA PRO A 67 -2.21 -15.79 -1.59
C PRO A 67 -1.78 -16.51 -0.31
N GLN A 68 -0.55 -16.26 0.15
CA GLN A 68 0.03 -16.89 1.34
C GLN A 68 -0.06 -15.96 2.54
N GLN A 69 -0.69 -16.42 3.63
CA GLN A 69 -0.69 -15.70 4.90
C GLN A 69 0.63 -15.93 5.66
N ILE A 70 1.24 -14.83 6.16
CA ILE A 70 2.53 -14.83 6.84
C ILE A 70 2.40 -14.12 8.19
N GLY A 71 2.59 -14.86 9.29
CA GLY A 71 2.67 -14.32 10.64
C GLY A 71 4.09 -13.94 11.03
N LEU A 72 4.22 -13.17 12.12
CA LEU A 72 5.53 -12.82 12.66
C LEU A 72 6.17 -14.06 13.30
N ASP A 73 7.40 -14.38 12.89
CA ASP A 73 8.27 -15.33 13.57
C ASP A 73 9.05 -14.58 14.65
N GLY A 74 8.85 -14.97 15.91
CA GLY A 74 9.50 -14.36 17.07
C GLY A 74 11.02 -14.54 17.13
N SER A 75 11.61 -15.41 16.32
CA SER A 75 13.06 -15.60 16.22
C SER A 75 13.76 -14.57 15.30
N LEU A 76 12.99 -13.80 14.52
CA LEU A 76 13.53 -12.80 13.61
C LEU A 76 14.14 -11.61 14.39
N PRO A 77 15.18 -10.96 13.86
CA PRO A 77 15.73 -9.75 14.44
C PRO A 77 14.65 -8.71 14.69
N TYR A 78 14.69 -8.08 15.85
CA TYR A 78 13.72 -7.07 16.34
C TYR A 78 12.31 -7.57 16.65
N ALA A 79 11.93 -8.82 16.33
CA ALA A 79 10.58 -9.34 16.59
C ALA A 79 10.17 -9.23 18.06
N GLY A 80 11.11 -9.40 19.01
CA GLY A 80 10.87 -9.33 20.45
C GLY A 80 10.43 -7.93 20.95
N PHE A 81 10.60 -6.87 20.17
CA PHE A 81 10.14 -5.52 20.51
C PHE A 81 8.65 -5.31 20.19
N SER A 82 8.06 -6.13 19.33
CA SER A 82 6.64 -6.05 18.99
C SER A 82 5.75 -6.42 20.17
N LYS A 83 4.60 -5.76 20.29
CA LYS A 83 3.58 -5.97 21.32
C LYS A 83 2.21 -6.38 20.75
N ILE A 84 1.94 -6.10 19.47
CA ILE A 84 0.75 -6.51 18.74
C ILE A 84 1.21 -7.26 17.48
N ASN A 85 1.13 -8.59 17.49
CA ASN A 85 1.73 -9.44 16.45
C ASN A 85 0.98 -10.74 16.16
N SER A 86 -0.27 -10.83 16.56
CA SER A 86 -1.11 -12.01 16.28
C SER A 86 -1.70 -12.03 14.87
N GLY A 87 -1.62 -10.90 14.15
CA GLY A 87 -2.08 -10.76 12.78
C GLY A 87 -1.14 -11.39 11.74
N LYS A 88 -1.57 -11.34 10.49
CA LYS A 88 -0.81 -11.90 9.36
C LYS A 88 -0.79 -10.92 8.18
N ALA A 89 0.36 -10.77 7.56
CA ALA A 89 0.50 -10.19 6.23
C ALA A 89 0.10 -11.21 5.16
N VAL A 90 -0.15 -10.75 3.93
CA VAL A 90 -0.55 -11.61 2.81
C VAL A 90 0.40 -11.41 1.64
N LEU A 91 1.09 -12.47 1.24
CA LEU A 91 2.00 -12.47 0.10
C LEU A 91 1.27 -12.90 -1.17
N TYR A 92 1.26 -12.02 -2.16
CA TYR A 92 0.75 -12.24 -3.52
C TYR A 92 1.90 -12.42 -4.49
N LYS A 93 1.83 -13.45 -5.32
CA LYS A 93 2.80 -13.70 -6.39
C LYS A 93 2.25 -13.17 -7.71
N SER A 94 3.06 -12.39 -8.42
CA SER A 94 2.70 -11.94 -9.76
C SER A 94 2.66 -13.13 -10.74
N THR A 95 1.69 -13.10 -11.65
CA THR A 95 1.58 -14.03 -12.78
C THR A 95 1.94 -13.37 -14.12
N ALA A 96 2.44 -12.12 -14.08
CA ALA A 96 2.87 -11.42 -15.28
C ALA A 96 4.04 -12.16 -15.97
N GLN A 97 4.09 -12.10 -17.30
CA GLN A 97 5.17 -12.76 -18.06
C GLN A 97 6.56 -12.16 -17.79
N ASN A 98 6.62 -10.85 -17.52
CA ASN A 98 7.85 -10.10 -17.27
C ASN A 98 8.20 -10.02 -15.78
N ARG A 99 8.20 -11.14 -15.05
CA ARG A 99 8.50 -11.22 -13.62
C ARG A 99 9.77 -10.44 -13.27
N LYS A 100 9.66 -9.55 -12.29
CA LYS A 100 10.80 -8.78 -11.74
C LYS A 100 11.57 -9.57 -10.68
N ASN A 101 10.99 -10.63 -10.12
CA ASN A 101 11.55 -11.41 -9.01
C ASN A 101 11.94 -10.54 -7.80
N LYS A 102 11.16 -9.50 -7.58
CA LYS A 102 11.26 -8.56 -6.47
C LYS A 102 9.92 -8.48 -5.76
N THR A 103 9.95 -8.36 -4.45
CA THR A 103 8.77 -8.23 -3.60
C THR A 103 8.70 -6.82 -3.00
N VAL A 104 7.58 -6.16 -3.16
CA VAL A 104 7.29 -4.87 -2.53
C VAL A 104 6.36 -5.10 -1.34
N ALA A 105 6.77 -4.70 -0.13
CA ALA A 105 5.86 -4.64 1.00
C ALA A 105 5.03 -3.36 0.90
N VAL A 106 3.73 -3.53 0.76
CA VAL A 106 2.74 -2.44 0.73
C VAL A 106 2.02 -2.41 2.07
N ASN A 107 2.22 -1.33 2.81
CA ASN A 107 1.68 -1.14 4.15
C ASN A 107 0.62 -0.04 4.11
N ALA A 108 -0.65 -0.43 4.13
CA ALA A 108 -1.72 0.50 4.38
C ALA A 108 -1.60 1.06 5.80
N GLY A 109 -1.38 2.34 5.96
CA GLY A 109 -1.19 2.99 7.27
C GLY A 109 -2.36 2.75 8.22
N HIS A 110 -2.10 2.75 9.53
CA HIS A 110 -3.12 2.57 10.58
C HIS A 110 -3.80 1.19 10.58
N GLY A 111 -5.06 1.11 11.06
CA GLY A 111 -5.89 -0.10 10.98
C GLY A 111 -5.40 -1.25 11.87
N THR A 112 -5.03 -0.93 13.13
CA THR A 112 -4.78 -1.89 14.20
C THR A 112 -5.61 -1.51 15.41
N SER A 113 -6.63 -2.30 15.73
CA SER A 113 -7.47 -2.08 16.90
C SER A 113 -6.63 -2.14 18.18
N GLY A 114 -6.78 -1.13 19.07
CA GLY A 114 -5.99 -0.99 20.28
C GLY A 114 -4.56 -0.45 20.08
N GLY A 115 -4.12 -0.23 18.83
CA GLY A 115 -2.75 0.22 18.52
C GLY A 115 -2.37 1.56 19.15
N SER A 116 -3.32 2.47 19.32
CA SER A 116 -3.10 3.79 19.95
C SER A 116 -2.94 3.73 21.48
N ILE A 117 -3.36 2.63 22.11
CA ILE A 117 -3.27 2.45 23.58
C ILE A 117 -1.96 1.75 23.95
N VAL A 118 -1.55 0.75 23.13
CA VAL A 118 -0.31 0.03 23.35
C VAL A 118 0.88 0.89 22.92
N LYS A 119 2.00 0.76 23.64
CA LYS A 119 3.25 1.46 23.31
C LYS A 119 4.37 0.47 23.04
N THR A 120 5.19 0.79 22.04
CA THR A 120 6.41 0.08 21.67
C THR A 120 7.61 1.01 21.77
N GLN A 121 8.81 0.44 21.89
CA GLN A 121 10.05 1.21 21.90
C GLN A 121 10.26 1.92 20.57
N CYS A 122 10.62 3.22 20.63
CA CYS A 122 10.78 4.03 19.41
C CYS A 122 11.97 3.55 18.55
N HIS A 123 13.09 3.29 19.19
CA HIS A 123 14.38 2.92 18.58
C HIS A 123 14.89 1.62 19.17
N PRO A 124 15.56 0.74 18.37
CA PRO A 124 16.03 -0.56 18.84
C PRO A 124 17.03 -0.49 20.01
N ASP A 125 17.80 0.58 20.11
CA ASP A 125 18.79 0.79 21.18
C ASP A 125 18.18 1.44 22.46
N GLY A 126 16.88 1.77 22.43
CA GLY A 126 16.20 2.43 23.54
C GLY A 126 16.39 3.95 23.60
N SER A 127 17.13 4.54 22.67
CA SER A 127 17.26 6.00 22.60
C SER A 127 15.93 6.67 22.31
N PRO A 128 15.70 7.91 22.80
CA PRO A 128 14.45 8.62 22.62
C PRO A 128 14.34 9.21 21.22
N LYS A 129 13.10 9.47 20.80
CA LYS A 129 12.79 10.18 19.55
C LYS A 129 13.52 11.52 19.46
N VAL A 130 14.06 11.79 18.28
CA VAL A 130 14.73 13.05 17.97
C VAL A 130 13.81 14.08 17.33
N THR A 131 12.68 13.64 16.72
CA THR A 131 11.66 14.50 16.12
C THR A 131 10.31 14.36 16.85
N GLY A 132 9.42 15.34 16.67
CA GLY A 132 8.03 15.27 17.10
C GLY A 132 7.15 14.54 16.07
N GLY A 133 5.85 14.52 16.34
CA GLY A 133 4.79 13.88 15.55
C GLY A 133 3.67 13.43 16.48
N THR A 134 2.97 12.34 16.18
CA THR A 134 1.98 11.72 17.10
C THR A 134 2.60 11.39 18.46
N THR A 135 3.88 11.07 18.50
CA THR A 135 4.67 10.93 19.73
C THR A 135 5.69 12.08 19.80
N ALA A 136 5.76 12.72 20.95
CA ALA A 136 6.65 13.87 21.15
C ALA A 136 8.14 13.49 21.07
N SER A 137 8.98 14.44 20.62
CA SER A 137 10.44 14.35 20.75
C SER A 137 10.83 14.12 22.20
N GLY A 138 11.89 13.35 22.45
CA GLY A 138 12.35 12.95 23.78
C GLY A 138 11.64 11.72 24.37
N ALA A 139 10.60 11.21 23.76
CA ALA A 139 9.91 9.99 24.22
C ALA A 139 10.68 8.73 23.76
N ALA A 140 10.94 7.79 24.69
CA ALA A 140 11.52 6.49 24.38
C ALA A 140 10.49 5.48 23.86
N MET A 141 9.20 5.73 24.12
CA MET A 141 8.09 4.84 23.74
C MET A 141 7.09 5.60 22.87
N ALA A 142 6.71 5.02 21.75
CA ALA A 142 5.68 5.53 20.85
C ALA A 142 4.41 4.67 20.89
N VAL A 143 3.28 5.20 20.40
CA VAL A 143 2.09 4.38 20.16
C VAL A 143 2.43 3.29 19.14
N ALA A 144 1.93 2.08 19.39
CA ALA A 144 2.24 0.91 18.58
C ALA A 144 1.75 1.07 17.12
N VAL A 145 0.55 1.65 16.94
CA VAL A 145 -0.01 2.15 15.67
C VAL A 145 -0.94 3.31 16.00
N SER A 146 -0.76 4.45 15.35
CA SER A 146 -1.68 5.59 15.51
C SER A 146 -3.03 5.32 14.83
N GLY A 147 -4.07 6.03 15.29
CA GLY A 147 -5.42 5.91 14.71
C GLY A 147 -5.55 6.52 13.31
N GLY A 148 -4.63 7.39 12.94
CA GLY A 148 -4.72 8.18 11.71
C GLY A 148 -5.62 9.41 11.87
N MET A 149 -5.73 10.17 10.79
CA MET A 149 -6.62 11.33 10.71
C MET A 149 -8.01 10.91 10.22
N THR A 150 -8.94 11.86 10.24
CA THR A 150 -10.28 11.72 9.67
C THR A 150 -10.49 12.81 8.64
N PHE A 151 -10.91 12.42 7.43
CA PHE A 151 -11.23 13.37 6.36
C PHE A 151 -12.48 14.20 6.69
N ALA A 152 -12.66 15.32 5.99
CA ALA A 152 -13.77 16.24 6.22
C ALA A 152 -15.17 15.60 6.07
N ASP A 153 -15.28 14.53 5.30
CA ASP A 153 -16.51 13.75 5.12
C ASP A 153 -16.72 12.67 6.20
N GLY A 154 -15.83 12.60 7.19
CA GLY A 154 -15.88 11.60 8.26
C GLY A 154 -15.20 10.28 7.93
N THR A 155 -14.61 10.13 6.74
CA THR A 155 -13.89 8.92 6.36
C THR A 155 -12.57 8.80 7.14
N ALA A 156 -12.33 7.67 7.78
CA ALA A 156 -11.06 7.40 8.47
C ALA A 156 -9.92 7.19 7.47
N GLU A 157 -8.73 7.73 7.74
CA GLU A 157 -7.52 7.54 6.94
C GLU A 157 -7.21 6.06 6.71
N ALA A 158 -7.36 5.22 7.73
CA ALA A 158 -7.15 3.77 7.63
C ALA A 158 -7.97 3.09 6.50
N LYS A 159 -9.16 3.60 6.18
CA LYS A 159 -9.98 3.11 5.07
C LYS A 159 -9.41 3.54 3.73
N VAL A 160 -8.97 4.78 3.60
CA VAL A 160 -8.41 5.33 2.36
C VAL A 160 -7.06 4.69 2.05
N THR A 161 -6.18 4.55 3.05
CA THR A 161 -4.89 3.87 2.88
C THR A 161 -5.04 2.41 2.44
N LEU A 162 -6.04 1.69 2.97
CA LEU A 162 -6.31 0.31 2.53
C LEU A 162 -6.78 0.24 1.08
N GLN A 163 -7.64 1.15 0.65
CA GLN A 163 -8.11 1.21 -0.73
C GLN A 163 -6.94 1.50 -1.69
N MET A 164 -6.09 2.49 -1.35
CA MET A 164 -4.91 2.82 -2.15
C MET A 164 -3.91 1.65 -2.19
N ALA A 165 -3.68 0.98 -1.06
CA ALA A 165 -2.79 -0.17 -0.99
C ALA A 165 -3.25 -1.32 -1.90
N LYS A 166 -4.55 -1.56 -2.00
CA LYS A 166 -5.11 -2.56 -2.92
C LYS A 166 -4.90 -2.17 -4.38
N ILE A 167 -5.09 -0.90 -4.73
CA ILE A 167 -4.83 -0.39 -6.09
C ILE A 167 -3.34 -0.54 -6.42
N LEU A 168 -2.46 -0.13 -5.52
CA LEU A 168 -1.01 -0.24 -5.71
C LEU A 168 -0.58 -1.70 -5.85
N LYS A 169 -1.11 -2.60 -5.01
CA LYS A 169 -0.88 -4.06 -5.12
C LYS A 169 -1.21 -4.56 -6.53
N ASP A 170 -2.40 -4.26 -7.04
CA ASP A 170 -2.83 -4.77 -8.35
C ASP A 170 -1.94 -4.23 -9.48
N ARG A 171 -1.50 -2.97 -9.40
CA ARG A 171 -0.55 -2.38 -10.36
C ARG A 171 0.82 -3.03 -10.29
N LEU A 172 1.37 -3.23 -9.10
CA LEU A 172 2.67 -3.88 -8.92
C LEU A 172 2.66 -5.34 -9.43
N LEU A 173 1.59 -6.09 -9.16
CA LEU A 173 1.42 -7.45 -9.67
C LEU A 173 1.38 -7.47 -11.20
N ALA A 174 0.67 -6.54 -11.83
CA ALA A 174 0.61 -6.40 -13.28
C ALA A 174 1.99 -6.05 -13.90
N GLU A 175 2.80 -5.27 -13.19
CA GLU A 175 4.17 -4.91 -13.59
C GLU A 175 5.20 -6.03 -13.33
N GLY A 176 4.81 -7.15 -12.73
CA GLY A 176 5.66 -8.31 -12.51
C GLY A 176 6.34 -8.38 -11.14
N TYR A 177 5.99 -7.49 -10.21
CA TYR A 177 6.44 -7.56 -8.82
C TYR A 177 5.56 -8.48 -8.00
N ASP A 178 6.15 -9.19 -7.04
CA ASP A 178 5.40 -9.81 -5.95
C ASP A 178 5.02 -8.73 -4.92
N VAL A 179 3.94 -8.92 -4.19
CA VAL A 179 3.48 -7.94 -3.21
C VAL A 179 3.20 -8.59 -1.88
N LEU A 180 3.85 -8.09 -0.84
CA LEU A 180 3.52 -8.39 0.56
C LEU A 180 2.58 -7.31 1.08
N MET A 181 1.28 -7.60 1.10
CA MET A 181 0.31 -6.73 1.77
C MET A 181 0.47 -6.89 3.27
N ILE A 182 1.03 -5.87 3.93
CA ILE A 182 1.20 -5.86 5.41
C ILE A 182 -0.16 -5.81 6.10
N ARG A 183 -1.08 -5.02 5.55
CA ARG A 183 -2.49 -4.98 5.95
C ARG A 183 -3.37 -5.14 4.71
N ASP A 184 -4.16 -6.21 4.67
CA ASP A 184 -5.06 -6.54 3.56
C ASP A 184 -6.55 -6.51 3.95
N GLY A 185 -6.85 -6.20 5.20
CA GLY A 185 -8.18 -6.04 5.77
C GLY A 185 -8.33 -4.73 6.54
N GLU A 186 -9.51 -4.49 7.09
CA GLU A 186 -9.80 -3.29 7.87
C GLU A 186 -8.96 -3.22 9.15
N ASP A 187 -8.79 -4.37 9.82
CA ASP A 187 -7.93 -4.53 11.01
C ASP A 187 -6.87 -5.59 10.74
N VAL A 188 -5.63 -5.28 11.11
CA VAL A 188 -4.55 -6.28 11.22
C VAL A 188 -3.88 -6.12 12.57
N GLN A 189 -3.80 -7.18 13.35
CA GLN A 189 -3.14 -7.17 14.65
C GLN A 189 -1.61 -7.28 14.49
N LEU A 190 -1.02 -6.24 13.87
CA LEU A 190 0.42 -6.04 13.66
C LEU A 190 0.78 -4.59 14.01
N ASP A 191 1.65 -4.39 15.00
CA ASP A 191 2.22 -3.07 15.28
C ASP A 191 3.29 -2.67 14.27
N ASN A 192 3.75 -1.42 14.33
CA ASN A 192 4.72 -0.89 13.38
C ASN A 192 6.05 -1.65 13.38
N ILE A 193 6.46 -2.26 14.51
CA ILE A 193 7.64 -3.11 14.58
C ILE A 193 7.41 -4.44 13.85
N ALA A 194 6.29 -5.11 14.14
CA ALA A 194 5.93 -6.36 13.46
C ALA A 194 5.84 -6.16 11.94
N ARG A 195 5.25 -5.05 11.50
CA ARG A 195 5.13 -4.67 10.08
C ARG A 195 6.51 -4.52 9.43
N SER A 196 7.43 -3.82 10.11
CA SER A 196 8.82 -3.64 9.62
C SER A 196 9.58 -4.95 9.58
N VAL A 197 9.47 -5.80 10.61
CA VAL A 197 10.14 -7.11 10.67
C VAL A 197 9.65 -8.04 9.55
N LEU A 198 8.34 -8.07 9.28
CA LEU A 198 7.80 -8.83 8.16
C LEU A 198 8.32 -8.33 6.81
N ALA A 199 8.37 -7.00 6.60
CA ALA A 199 8.96 -6.41 5.41
C ALA A 199 10.45 -6.76 5.26
N ASN A 200 11.24 -6.64 6.34
CA ASN A 200 12.65 -7.00 6.36
C ASN A 200 12.90 -8.44 5.90
N ARG A 201 12.02 -9.37 6.26
CA ARG A 201 12.20 -10.80 5.97
C ARG A 201 11.71 -11.21 4.59
N TYR A 202 10.64 -10.58 4.09
CA TYR A 202 9.89 -11.09 2.94
C TYR A 202 9.81 -10.13 1.76
N ALA A 203 10.40 -8.94 1.85
CA ALA A 203 10.35 -7.94 0.79
C ALA A 203 11.73 -7.33 0.49
N ASP A 204 11.84 -6.72 -0.71
CA ASP A 204 13.02 -5.97 -1.14
C ASP A 204 12.92 -4.48 -0.78
N CYS A 205 11.72 -3.98 -0.54
CA CYS A 205 11.46 -2.64 -0.02
C CYS A 205 10.09 -2.57 0.67
N HIS A 206 9.87 -1.51 1.47
CA HIS A 206 8.67 -1.31 2.28
C HIS A 206 8.12 0.10 2.07
N ILE A 207 6.87 0.20 1.62
CA ILE A 207 6.17 1.46 1.35
C ILE A 207 4.93 1.52 2.25
N ALA A 208 4.91 2.46 3.20
CA ALA A 208 3.72 2.79 3.97
C ALA A 208 2.99 3.97 3.33
N LEU A 209 1.68 3.85 3.22
CA LEU A 209 0.80 4.83 2.57
C LEU A 209 0.02 5.58 3.64
N HIS A 210 0.08 6.91 3.59
CA HIS A 210 -0.54 7.83 4.54
C HIS A 210 -1.15 9.05 3.86
N TRP A 211 -1.94 9.82 4.60
CA TRP A 211 -2.41 11.16 4.30
C TRP A 211 -2.16 12.08 5.47
N ASP A 212 -1.60 13.27 5.21
CA ASP A 212 -1.30 14.24 6.26
C ASP A 212 -2.56 14.96 6.75
N SER A 213 -2.57 15.29 8.03
CA SER A 213 -3.67 15.98 8.68
C SER A 213 -3.59 17.49 8.45
N THR A 214 -4.14 17.97 7.33
CA THR A 214 -4.24 19.40 7.02
C THR A 214 -5.63 19.78 6.54
N SER A 215 -5.98 21.06 6.65
CA SER A 215 -7.27 21.61 6.17
C SER A 215 -7.34 21.80 4.66
N ASN A 216 -6.21 21.73 3.98
CA ASN A 216 -6.10 21.92 2.53
C ASN A 216 -5.17 20.86 1.95
N ASP A 217 -5.33 20.55 0.66
CA ASP A 217 -4.35 19.73 -0.06
C ASP A 217 -2.95 20.35 0.06
N LYS A 218 -2.12 19.71 0.84
CA LYS A 218 -0.73 20.11 1.10
C LYS A 218 0.18 19.67 -0.03
N GLY A 219 -0.14 18.56 -0.66
CA GLY A 219 0.67 17.88 -1.65
C GLY A 219 1.48 16.73 -1.08
N CYS A 220 1.97 15.85 -1.97
CA CYS A 220 2.69 14.64 -1.60
C CYS A 220 4.10 14.94 -1.05
N PHE A 221 4.54 14.13 -0.09
CA PHE A 221 5.91 14.14 0.42
C PHE A 221 6.19 12.82 1.15
N TYR A 222 7.46 12.56 1.49
CA TYR A 222 7.82 11.41 2.29
C TYR A 222 8.49 11.81 3.61
N MET A 223 8.42 10.93 4.60
CA MET A 223 9.15 11.11 5.86
C MET A 223 10.59 10.67 5.67
N SER A 224 11.51 11.65 5.55
CA SER A 224 12.93 11.39 5.41
C SER A 224 13.57 11.09 6.77
N VAL A 225 14.64 10.29 6.73
CA VAL A 225 15.45 10.01 7.92
C VAL A 225 16.14 11.31 8.38
N PRO A 226 15.94 11.73 9.65
CA PRO A 226 16.48 12.97 10.17
C PRO A 226 18.02 13.07 10.01
N SER A 227 18.50 14.30 9.83
CA SER A 227 19.94 14.59 9.77
C SER A 227 20.66 14.48 11.11
N ASN A 228 19.94 14.16 12.19
CA ASN A 228 20.48 13.98 13.54
C ASN A 228 21.58 12.90 13.56
N ALA A 229 22.78 13.27 14.00
CA ALA A 229 23.97 12.39 13.92
C ALA A 229 23.83 11.15 14.81
N SER A 230 23.28 11.25 16.01
CA SER A 230 23.11 10.10 16.91
C SER A 230 22.08 9.12 16.36
N TYR A 231 20.98 9.59 15.79
CA TYR A 231 19.97 8.74 15.15
C TYR A 231 20.54 8.01 13.92
N ARG A 232 21.30 8.71 13.06
CA ARG A 232 21.97 8.10 11.90
C ARG A 232 23.13 7.16 12.25
N ALA A 233 23.66 7.21 13.47
CA ALA A 233 24.69 6.28 13.95
C ALA A 233 24.11 5.00 14.58
N MET A 234 22.80 4.94 14.82
CA MET A 234 22.13 3.79 15.41
C MET A 234 21.81 2.72 14.33
N GLU A 235 22.15 1.45 14.59
CA GLU A 235 21.72 0.36 13.73
C GLU A 235 20.23 0.00 13.98
N PRO A 236 19.48 -0.33 12.93
CA PRO A 236 19.89 -0.52 11.52
C PRO A 236 19.88 0.77 10.66
N VAL A 237 19.54 1.91 11.24
CA VAL A 237 19.47 3.20 10.52
C VAL A 237 20.82 3.54 9.88
N ALA A 238 21.93 3.36 10.61
CA ALA A 238 23.27 3.67 10.12
C ALA A 238 23.58 3.01 8.77
N SER A 239 23.20 1.76 8.62
CA SER A 239 23.44 0.98 7.40
C SER A 239 22.44 1.26 6.26
N HIS A 240 21.26 1.84 6.55
CA HIS A 240 20.16 1.86 5.59
C HIS A 240 19.53 3.23 5.30
N TRP A 241 19.86 4.29 6.06
CA TRP A 241 19.18 5.58 5.93
C TRP A 241 19.25 6.20 4.53
N GLN A 242 20.36 6.03 3.79
CA GLN A 242 20.47 6.52 2.42
C GLN A 242 19.51 5.82 1.48
N ASP A 243 19.30 4.52 1.68
CA ASP A 243 18.39 3.73 0.87
C ASP A 243 16.94 4.08 1.17
N HIS A 244 16.60 4.37 2.43
CA HIS A 244 15.29 4.89 2.83
C HIS A 244 14.99 6.20 2.10
N ASN A 245 15.87 7.18 2.20
CA ASN A 245 15.69 8.48 1.57
C ASN A 245 15.65 8.37 0.03
N ARG A 246 16.51 7.54 -0.57
CA ARG A 246 16.52 7.32 -2.03
C ARG A 246 15.21 6.72 -2.54
N LEU A 247 14.61 5.78 -1.80
CA LEU A 247 13.28 5.25 -2.14
C LEU A 247 12.21 6.34 -2.09
N GLY A 248 12.21 7.18 -1.03
CA GLY A 248 11.28 8.30 -0.89
C GLY A 248 11.42 9.32 -2.01
N GLU A 249 12.65 9.72 -2.33
CA GLU A 249 12.96 10.63 -3.44
C GLU A 249 12.46 10.10 -4.78
N ALA A 250 12.65 8.80 -5.05
CA ALA A 250 12.20 8.17 -6.29
C ALA A 250 10.67 8.15 -6.39
N LEU A 251 9.95 7.83 -5.31
CA LEU A 251 8.49 7.83 -5.29
C LEU A 251 7.91 9.23 -5.47
N VAL A 252 8.42 10.22 -4.73
CA VAL A 252 7.98 11.61 -4.86
C VAL A 252 8.35 12.18 -6.24
N GLY A 253 9.49 11.78 -6.81
CA GLY A 253 9.87 12.08 -8.18
C GLY A 253 8.82 11.58 -9.18
N GLY A 254 8.42 10.31 -9.08
CA GLY A 254 7.37 9.73 -9.91
C GLY A 254 6.01 10.41 -9.76
N LEU A 255 5.63 10.79 -8.53
CA LEU A 255 4.40 11.53 -8.27
C LEU A 255 4.44 12.93 -8.89
N ARG A 256 5.58 13.62 -8.81
CA ARG A 256 5.80 14.92 -9.46
C ARG A 256 5.67 14.81 -10.97
N ASP A 257 6.33 13.83 -11.58
CA ASP A 257 6.31 13.59 -13.02
C ASP A 257 4.89 13.24 -13.52
N ALA A 258 4.08 12.63 -12.67
CA ALA A 258 2.67 12.38 -12.91
C ALA A 258 1.76 13.61 -12.69
N GLY A 259 2.32 14.77 -12.34
CA GLY A 259 1.59 16.03 -12.17
C GLY A 259 0.96 16.23 -10.79
N ASN A 260 1.32 15.42 -9.80
CA ASN A 260 0.83 15.62 -8.43
C ASN A 260 1.53 16.82 -7.78
N LYS A 261 0.79 17.54 -6.93
CA LYS A 261 1.34 18.59 -6.09
C LYS A 261 2.33 18.02 -5.09
N ILE A 262 3.47 18.67 -4.92
CA ILE A 262 4.52 18.24 -4.00
C ILE A 262 4.70 19.31 -2.91
N PHE A 263 4.69 18.85 -1.64
CA PHE A 263 4.94 19.71 -0.49
C PHE A 263 6.44 19.95 -0.30
N SER A 264 6.84 21.20 -0.12
CA SER A 264 8.14 21.66 0.42
C SER A 264 9.37 20.86 -0.05
N GLY A 265 9.54 20.70 -1.36
CA GLY A 265 10.70 19.95 -1.89
C GLY A 265 10.54 18.43 -1.86
N GLY A 266 9.50 17.91 -1.25
CA GLY A 266 9.11 16.50 -1.31
C GLY A 266 9.45 15.66 -0.09
N SER A 267 10.01 16.23 0.97
CA SER A 267 10.33 15.48 2.19
C SER A 267 10.16 16.31 3.46
N MET A 268 9.94 15.60 4.58
CA MET A 268 9.95 16.14 5.93
C MET A 268 10.70 15.16 6.84
N GLU A 269 11.62 15.66 7.68
CA GLU A 269 12.40 14.79 8.57
C GLU A 269 11.53 14.24 9.71
N MET A 270 11.52 12.90 9.87
CA MET A 270 10.88 12.23 11.00
C MET A 270 11.54 10.87 11.31
N ASP A 271 11.89 10.64 12.57
CA ASP A 271 12.37 9.35 13.06
C ASP A 271 11.19 8.42 13.37
N LEU A 272 10.72 7.72 12.36
CA LEU A 272 9.62 6.76 12.48
C LEU A 272 10.09 5.43 13.06
N THR A 273 9.23 4.76 13.83
CA THR A 273 9.44 3.36 14.24
C THR A 273 9.70 2.48 13.03
N GLN A 274 9.00 2.70 11.92
CA GLN A 274 9.18 1.96 10.68
C GLN A 274 10.63 2.01 10.20
N THR A 275 11.21 3.19 9.98
CA THR A 275 12.59 3.34 9.49
C THR A 275 13.62 2.95 10.55
N SER A 276 13.30 3.11 11.84
CA SER A 276 14.19 2.75 12.95
C SER A 276 14.43 1.24 13.07
N TYR A 277 13.50 0.40 12.58
CA TYR A 277 13.60 -1.05 12.63
C TYR A 277 13.77 -1.71 11.25
N SER A 278 13.88 -0.93 10.17
CA SER A 278 13.97 -1.46 8.82
C SER A 278 15.38 -1.76 8.37
N THR A 279 15.58 -2.97 7.81
CA THR A 279 16.83 -3.44 7.18
C THR A 279 16.70 -3.54 5.66
N VAL A 280 15.59 -3.08 5.09
CA VAL A 280 15.35 -2.90 3.66
C VAL A 280 14.98 -1.44 3.40
N PRO A 281 15.14 -0.90 2.18
CA PRO A 281 14.66 0.44 1.86
C PRO A 281 13.20 0.60 2.30
N SER A 282 12.92 1.58 3.14
CA SER A 282 11.62 1.75 3.79
C SER A 282 11.20 3.21 3.82
N VAL A 283 9.97 3.48 3.45
CA VAL A 283 9.43 4.84 3.37
C VAL A 283 8.00 4.89 3.87
N ASP A 284 7.69 5.98 4.54
CA ASP A 284 6.34 6.45 4.82
C ASP A 284 6.08 7.64 3.89
N ILE A 285 5.03 7.53 3.06
CA ILE A 285 4.68 8.53 2.05
C ILE A 285 3.29 9.10 2.32
N GLU A 286 3.23 10.42 2.40
CA GLU A 286 2.01 11.20 2.52
C GLU A 286 1.53 11.57 1.10
N LEU A 287 0.29 11.23 0.78
CA LEU A 287 -0.25 11.36 -0.58
C LEU A 287 -1.13 12.61 -0.79
N GLY A 288 -1.30 13.44 0.27
CA GLY A 288 -2.05 14.68 0.18
C GLY A 288 -2.41 15.28 1.52
#